data_7d5c8bdcc2e61b537cc0fd841c2cda63
#
_entry.id   7d5c8bdcc2e61b537cc0fd841c2cda63
#
_cell.length_a   1.000
_cell.length_b   1.000
_cell.length_c   1.000
_cell.angle_alpha   90.00
_cell.angle_beta   90.00
_cell.angle_gamma   90.00
#
_symmetry.space_group_name_H-M   'P 1'
#
loop_
_entity.id
_entity.type
_entity.pdbx_description
1 polymer ?
#
loop_
_entity_poly.entity_id
_entity_poly.type
_entity_poly.pdbx_seq_one_letter_code
_entity_poly.pdbx_strand_id
1 'polypeptide(L)'
;MKFTEGYWEKNERANASYAMQAFTAEAIPGGMRIVSPFRQITDRGGALDVGTITTEFISVRKDIISVRSYHYEGYVKGEPRYELNEDPQETEVEITEDEAVMKAGRMTVRVDLKDFKITYEADGKVLTNIGFRNLGYMQYDRATLTKFPEPNYMAAQYQPYMVTELSLAPGECVYGLGERFTAFVKNGQVVDIWNEDGGTASQISYKNIPFYVTTVSYTHLTLPTIRL
;
A
#
# COMPACT_ATOMS: atom_id res chain seq x y z
N MET A 1 4.90 -0.32 -14.74
CA MET A 1 6.32 -0.74 -14.58
C MET A 1 6.33 -2.09 -13.90
N LYS A 2 7.06 -3.06 -14.43
CA LYS A 2 7.16 -4.41 -13.85
C LYS A 2 8.41 -4.48 -12.98
N PHE A 3 8.23 -4.76 -11.71
CA PHE A 3 9.32 -4.90 -10.73
C PHE A 3 9.71 -6.36 -10.50
N THR A 4 9.02 -7.29 -11.13
CA THR A 4 9.22 -8.73 -10.97
C THR A 4 9.58 -9.37 -12.30
N GLU A 5 10.40 -10.39 -12.24
CA GLU A 5 10.61 -11.38 -13.30
C GLU A 5 9.81 -12.64 -12.93
N GLY A 6 8.90 -13.03 -13.81
CA GLY A 6 7.90 -14.03 -13.45
C GLY A 6 6.85 -13.47 -12.48
N TYR A 7 6.35 -14.30 -11.55
CA TYR A 7 5.24 -13.95 -10.67
C TYR A 7 5.67 -13.37 -9.32
N TRP A 8 6.86 -13.68 -8.84
CA TRP A 8 7.30 -13.32 -7.48
C TRP A 8 8.78 -12.95 -7.34
N GLU A 9 9.62 -13.23 -8.31
CA GLU A 9 11.03 -12.86 -8.23
C GLU A 9 11.18 -11.37 -8.53
N LYS A 10 11.88 -10.66 -7.65
CA LYS A 10 12.19 -9.25 -7.89
C LYS A 10 13.29 -9.15 -8.92
N ASN A 11 13.11 -8.22 -9.83
CA ASN A 11 14.11 -7.86 -10.82
C ASN A 11 15.41 -7.39 -10.12
N GLU A 12 16.58 -7.69 -10.66
CA GLU A 12 17.89 -7.33 -10.12
C GLU A 12 18.07 -5.83 -9.82
N ARG A 13 17.27 -4.98 -10.46
CA ARG A 13 17.27 -3.53 -10.30
C ARG A 13 16.39 -3.03 -9.16
N ALA A 14 15.61 -3.91 -8.57
CA ALA A 14 14.68 -3.60 -7.51
C ALA A 14 15.24 -4.04 -6.16
N ASN A 15 15.67 -3.08 -5.35
CA ASN A 15 16.07 -3.34 -3.97
C ASN A 15 14.86 -3.08 -3.05
N ALA A 16 14.33 -4.13 -2.44
CA ALA A 16 13.15 -4.06 -1.60
C ALA A 16 13.46 -4.40 -0.14
N SER A 17 12.98 -3.55 0.76
CA SER A 17 13.00 -3.76 2.20
C SER A 17 11.56 -3.89 2.70
N TYR A 18 11.28 -4.90 3.52
CA TYR A 18 9.93 -5.23 3.96
C TYR A 18 9.74 -4.98 5.44
N ALA A 19 8.52 -4.63 5.83
CA ALA A 19 8.09 -4.64 7.22
C ALA A 19 8.18 -6.07 7.78
N MET A 20 8.93 -6.24 8.87
CA MET A 20 9.21 -7.56 9.46
C MET A 20 8.56 -7.77 10.82
N GLN A 21 8.11 -6.68 11.45
CA GLN A 21 7.51 -6.66 12.78
C GLN A 21 6.66 -5.40 12.91
N ALA A 22 5.59 -5.43 13.66
CA ALA A 22 4.91 -4.22 14.13
C ALA A 22 5.48 -3.82 15.48
N PHE A 23 6.58 -3.07 15.46
CA PHE A 23 7.41 -2.80 16.64
C PHE A 23 6.74 -1.87 17.65
N THR A 24 6.04 -0.84 17.16
CA THR A 24 5.21 0.04 18.00
C THR A 24 3.82 0.18 17.43
N ALA A 25 2.85 0.28 18.33
CA ALA A 25 1.48 0.61 18.01
C ALA A 25 1.00 1.73 18.95
N GLU A 26 0.29 2.71 18.42
CA GLU A 26 -0.27 3.80 19.19
C GLU A 26 -1.65 4.21 18.69
N ALA A 27 -2.54 4.60 19.59
CA ALA A 27 -3.79 5.24 19.23
C ALA A 27 -3.50 6.70 18.83
N ILE A 28 -4.08 7.13 17.71
CA ILE A 28 -4.00 8.49 17.20
C ILE A 28 -5.42 9.04 16.96
N PRO A 29 -5.61 10.35 16.79
CA PRO A 29 -6.93 10.89 16.48
C PRO A 29 -7.58 10.21 15.27
N GLY A 30 -8.76 9.62 15.48
CA GLY A 30 -9.51 8.92 14.43
C GLY A 30 -8.96 7.55 14.01
N GLY A 31 -7.99 6.99 14.73
CA GLY A 31 -7.45 5.69 14.36
C GLY A 31 -6.22 5.21 15.12
N MET A 32 -5.35 4.48 14.46
CA MET A 32 -4.10 3.97 15.02
C MET A 32 -2.92 4.08 14.04
N ARG A 33 -1.72 4.12 14.61
CA ARG A 33 -0.44 4.15 13.89
C ARG A 33 0.44 2.98 14.31
N ILE A 34 1.09 2.37 13.34
CA ILE A 34 2.05 1.27 13.51
C ILE A 34 3.39 1.69 12.91
N VAL A 35 4.48 1.39 13.61
CA VAL A 35 5.85 1.54 13.06
C VAL A 35 6.48 0.16 12.91
N SER A 36 6.92 -0.15 11.71
CA SER A 36 7.39 -1.48 11.32
C SER A 36 8.81 -1.40 10.76
N PRO A 37 9.81 -1.93 11.48
CA PRO A 37 11.20 -1.99 11.01
C PRO A 37 11.39 -3.02 9.91
N PHE A 38 12.46 -2.83 9.10
CA PHE A 38 12.84 -3.75 8.03
C PHE A 38 13.53 -5.03 8.50
N ARG A 39 13.69 -5.20 9.80
CA ARG A 39 14.16 -6.45 10.44
C ARG A 39 13.49 -6.64 11.78
N GLN A 40 13.49 -7.85 12.29
CA GLN A 40 13.06 -8.10 13.66
C GLN A 40 14.06 -7.46 14.63
N ILE A 41 13.54 -6.75 15.64
CA ILE A 41 14.30 -6.13 16.71
C ILE A 41 14.16 -7.03 17.93
N THR A 42 15.24 -7.71 18.28
CA THR A 42 15.29 -8.63 19.43
C THR A 42 16.07 -8.04 20.60
N ASP A 43 16.86 -7.01 20.34
CA ASP A 43 17.69 -6.34 21.34
C ASP A 43 17.89 -4.86 20.96
N ARG A 44 18.52 -4.12 21.88
CA ARG A 44 18.78 -2.68 21.68
C ARG A 44 19.70 -2.40 20.47
N GLY A 45 20.63 -3.27 20.17
CA GLY A 45 21.53 -3.13 19.03
C GLY A 45 20.77 -3.29 17.70
N GLY A 46 19.77 -4.17 17.68
CA GLY A 46 18.89 -4.38 16.53
C GLY A 46 18.09 -3.16 16.11
N ALA A 47 17.81 -2.24 17.03
CA ALA A 47 17.09 -1.00 16.75
C ALA A 47 17.96 0.10 16.11
N LEU A 48 19.29 -0.07 16.11
CA LEU A 48 20.21 0.90 15.54
C LEU A 48 20.28 0.72 14.01
N ASP A 49 20.28 1.85 13.29
CA ASP A 49 20.51 1.90 11.85
C ASP A 49 19.55 0.98 11.05
N VAL A 50 18.26 0.99 11.41
CA VAL A 50 17.21 0.26 10.71
C VAL A 50 16.17 1.21 10.15
N GLY A 51 15.86 1.05 8.86
CA GLY A 51 14.74 1.76 8.24
C GLY A 51 13.40 1.20 8.71
N THR A 52 12.38 2.04 8.67
CA THR A 52 11.01 1.70 9.13
C THR A 52 9.97 2.08 8.09
N ILE A 53 8.83 1.43 8.15
CA ILE A 53 7.59 1.87 7.49
C ILE A 53 6.62 2.29 8.60
N THR A 54 6.05 3.47 8.45
CA THR A 54 4.93 3.92 9.26
C THR A 54 3.63 3.65 8.51
N THR A 55 2.65 3.05 9.18
CA THR A 55 1.31 2.82 8.62
C THR A 55 0.27 3.43 9.55
N GLU A 56 -0.58 4.28 8.99
CA GLU A 56 -1.70 4.92 9.67
C GLU A 56 -3.02 4.36 9.14
N PHE A 57 -3.92 4.04 10.06
CA PHE A 57 -5.29 3.59 9.78
C PHE A 57 -6.22 4.62 10.35
N ILE A 58 -7.00 5.29 9.51
CA ILE A 58 -7.90 6.39 9.91
C ILE A 58 -9.31 6.10 9.41
N SER A 59 -10.30 6.24 10.28
CA SER A 59 -11.71 6.25 9.88
C SER A 59 -12.02 7.56 9.17
N VAL A 60 -12.33 7.52 7.88
CA VAL A 60 -12.63 8.73 7.10
C VAL A 60 -14.11 8.88 6.78
N ARG A 61 -14.84 7.79 6.71
CA ARG A 61 -16.31 7.75 6.54
C ARG A 61 -16.85 6.43 7.08
N LYS A 62 -18.18 6.32 7.12
CA LYS A 62 -18.89 5.09 7.48
C LYS A 62 -18.36 3.91 6.67
N ASP A 63 -17.86 2.90 7.39
CA ASP A 63 -17.33 1.64 6.86
C ASP A 63 -16.13 1.83 5.89
N ILE A 64 -15.41 2.95 5.98
CA ILE A 64 -14.22 3.24 5.15
C ILE A 64 -13.03 3.56 6.06
N ILE A 65 -11.97 2.78 5.89
CA ILE A 65 -10.67 2.99 6.54
C ILE A 65 -9.66 3.49 5.50
N SER A 66 -9.09 4.66 5.75
CA SER A 66 -7.91 5.14 5.02
C SER A 66 -6.68 4.46 5.58
N VAL A 67 -5.86 3.90 4.70
CA VAL A 67 -4.57 3.27 5.05
C VAL A 67 -3.46 4.03 4.34
N ARG A 68 -2.58 4.63 5.10
CA ARG A 68 -1.44 5.38 4.57
C ARG A 68 -0.15 4.75 5.08
N SER A 69 0.68 4.26 4.17
CA SER A 69 2.00 3.70 4.49
C SER A 69 3.11 4.51 3.85
N TYR A 70 4.16 4.83 4.61
CA TYR A 70 5.30 5.61 4.12
C TYR A 70 6.59 5.22 4.84
N HIS A 71 7.72 5.33 4.14
CA HIS A 71 9.05 5.15 4.72
C HIS A 71 9.57 6.48 5.29
N TYR A 72 9.36 7.57 4.57
CA TYR A 72 9.75 8.91 5.00
C TYR A 72 8.70 9.92 4.53
N GLU A 73 8.12 10.65 5.47
CA GLU A 73 7.05 11.60 5.15
C GLU A 73 7.56 12.88 4.45
N GLY A 74 8.79 13.28 4.76
CA GLY A 74 9.35 14.55 4.26
C GLY A 74 8.81 15.78 5.01
N TYR A 75 9.25 16.96 4.58
CA TYR A 75 8.80 18.23 5.15
C TYR A 75 7.59 18.82 4.42
N VAL A 76 7.43 18.44 3.16
CA VAL A 76 6.32 18.93 2.33
C VAL A 76 5.25 17.84 2.28
N LYS A 77 4.11 18.10 2.89
CA LYS A 77 2.95 17.22 2.77
C LYS A 77 2.36 17.36 1.37
N GLY A 78 2.43 16.30 0.59
CA GLY A 78 1.78 16.20 -0.72
C GLY A 78 0.29 15.88 -0.60
N GLU A 79 -0.45 16.69 0.14
CA GLU A 79 -1.88 16.48 0.33
C GLU A 79 -2.65 16.83 -0.95
N PRO A 80 -3.79 16.14 -1.20
CA PRO A 80 -4.70 16.55 -2.27
C PRO A 80 -5.11 18.01 -2.08
N ARG A 81 -5.14 18.78 -3.16
CA ARG A 81 -5.56 20.19 -3.14
C ARG A 81 -7.06 20.37 -3.35
N TYR A 82 -7.85 19.34 -3.08
CA TYR A 82 -9.30 19.34 -3.17
C TYR A 82 -9.89 18.87 -1.84
N GLU A 83 -11.05 19.39 -1.51
CA GLU A 83 -11.80 19.00 -0.32
C GLU A 83 -12.26 17.54 -0.44
N LEU A 84 -11.95 16.75 0.58
CA LEU A 84 -12.50 15.41 0.74
C LEU A 84 -13.76 15.50 1.59
N ASN A 85 -14.83 14.83 1.15
CA ASN A 85 -16.06 14.74 1.93
C ASN A 85 -15.90 13.65 3.01
N GLU A 86 -15.23 14.02 4.11
CA GLU A 86 -15.00 13.17 5.26
C GLU A 86 -16.16 13.27 6.26
N ASP A 87 -16.51 12.14 6.84
CA ASP A 87 -17.51 12.00 7.91
C ASP A 87 -17.06 10.82 8.78
N PRO A 88 -16.00 11.01 9.59
CA PRO A 88 -15.35 9.93 10.32
C PRO A 88 -16.30 9.37 11.39
N GLN A 89 -16.28 8.04 11.54
CA GLN A 89 -16.94 7.36 12.63
C GLN A 89 -16.04 7.36 13.88
N GLU A 90 -16.67 7.24 15.02
CA GLU A 90 -15.97 6.96 16.27
C GLU A 90 -15.16 5.67 16.15
N THR A 91 -13.95 5.69 16.69
CA THR A 91 -13.01 4.57 16.62
C THR A 91 -12.68 4.08 18.02
N GLU A 92 -12.65 2.75 18.16
CA GLU A 92 -12.13 2.08 19.33
C GLU A 92 -10.79 1.47 18.98
N VAL A 93 -9.75 1.77 19.76
CA VAL A 93 -8.41 1.21 19.59
C VAL A 93 -8.00 0.48 20.86
N GLU A 94 -7.71 -0.79 20.73
CA GLU A 94 -7.19 -1.65 21.81
C GLU A 94 -5.80 -2.14 21.41
N ILE A 95 -4.83 -1.96 22.28
CA ILE A 95 -3.44 -2.38 22.05
C ILE A 95 -3.02 -3.25 23.23
N THR A 96 -2.59 -4.46 22.91
CA THR A 96 -2.05 -5.44 23.83
C THR A 96 -0.58 -5.71 23.53
N GLU A 97 0.05 -6.64 24.22
CA GLU A 97 1.42 -7.07 23.93
C GLU A 97 1.53 -7.83 22.58
N ASP A 98 0.45 -8.47 22.16
CA ASP A 98 0.44 -9.36 21.01
C ASP A 98 -0.22 -8.76 19.78
N GLU A 99 -1.20 -7.89 19.96
CA GLU A 99 -1.98 -7.31 18.85
C GLU A 99 -2.43 -5.88 19.11
N ALA A 100 -2.65 -5.15 18.02
CA ALA A 100 -3.36 -3.88 18.00
C ALA A 100 -4.62 -4.01 17.14
N VAL A 101 -5.76 -3.57 17.68
CA VAL A 101 -7.06 -3.69 17.03
C VAL A 101 -7.74 -2.32 16.99
N MET A 102 -8.16 -1.91 15.80
CA MET A 102 -8.99 -0.73 15.58
C MET A 102 -10.35 -1.16 15.04
N LYS A 103 -11.42 -0.65 15.66
CA LYS A 103 -12.79 -0.81 15.18
C LYS A 103 -13.38 0.53 14.76
N ALA A 104 -14.07 0.57 13.64
CA ALA A 104 -14.77 1.72 13.12
C ALA A 104 -16.03 1.25 12.36
N GLY A 105 -17.19 1.38 12.99
CA GLY A 105 -18.44 0.84 12.47
C GLY A 105 -18.37 -0.68 12.26
N ARG A 106 -18.58 -1.13 11.01
CA ARG A 106 -18.51 -2.55 10.65
C ARG A 106 -17.08 -3.04 10.40
N MET A 107 -16.14 -2.11 10.21
CA MET A 107 -14.76 -2.42 9.87
C MET A 107 -13.90 -2.68 11.11
N THR A 108 -13.05 -3.67 11.02
CA THR A 108 -11.99 -3.95 12.00
C THR A 108 -10.66 -4.10 11.28
N VAL A 109 -9.64 -3.41 11.79
CA VAL A 109 -8.25 -3.62 11.41
C VAL A 109 -7.54 -4.27 12.58
N ARG A 110 -6.96 -5.42 12.37
CA ARG A 110 -6.20 -6.18 13.36
C ARG A 110 -4.76 -6.31 12.91
N VAL A 111 -3.81 -5.95 13.76
CA VAL A 111 -2.38 -6.06 13.51
C VAL A 111 -1.76 -6.99 14.52
N ASP A 112 -1.17 -8.09 14.04
CA ASP A 112 -0.29 -8.95 14.84
C ASP A 112 1.05 -8.22 15.03
N LEU A 113 1.43 -7.99 16.28
CA LEU A 113 2.63 -7.22 16.62
C LEU A 113 3.90 -8.07 16.57
N LYS A 114 3.80 -9.39 16.64
CA LYS A 114 4.94 -10.31 16.64
C LYS A 114 5.35 -10.74 15.22
N ASP A 115 4.37 -11.24 14.46
CA ASP A 115 4.62 -11.86 13.14
C ASP A 115 4.27 -10.95 11.96
N PHE A 116 4.10 -9.65 12.19
CA PHE A 116 3.68 -8.67 11.21
C PHE A 116 2.60 -9.20 10.25
N LYS A 117 1.36 -9.07 10.66
CA LYS A 117 0.22 -9.35 9.81
C LYS A 117 -0.88 -8.32 10.05
N ILE A 118 -1.34 -7.70 9.00
CA ILE A 118 -2.48 -6.78 9.05
C ILE A 118 -3.68 -7.49 8.42
N THR A 119 -4.78 -7.61 9.16
CA THR A 119 -6.01 -8.25 8.71
C THR A 119 -7.13 -7.21 8.69
N TYR A 120 -7.86 -7.17 7.59
CA TYR A 120 -9.04 -6.33 7.41
C TYR A 120 -10.29 -7.19 7.46
N GLU A 121 -11.23 -6.81 8.31
CA GLU A 121 -12.47 -7.55 8.55
C GLU A 121 -13.68 -6.61 8.41
N ALA A 122 -14.81 -7.16 7.99
CA ALA A 122 -16.11 -6.51 8.10
C ALA A 122 -17.13 -7.51 8.66
N ASP A 123 -17.90 -7.09 9.68
CA ASP A 123 -18.86 -7.94 10.38
C ASP A 123 -18.26 -9.29 10.83
N GLY A 124 -17.01 -9.29 11.27
CA GLY A 124 -16.29 -10.49 11.72
C GLY A 124 -15.82 -11.42 10.60
N LYS A 125 -15.96 -11.03 9.33
CA LYS A 125 -15.43 -11.80 8.19
C LYS A 125 -14.16 -11.13 7.68
N VAL A 126 -13.10 -11.93 7.51
CA VAL A 126 -11.87 -11.47 6.89
C VAL A 126 -12.13 -11.12 5.42
N LEU A 127 -11.78 -9.90 5.04
CA LEU A 127 -11.85 -9.41 3.67
C LEU A 127 -10.53 -9.65 2.94
N THR A 128 -9.43 -9.25 3.54
CA THR A 128 -8.08 -9.38 2.99
C THR A 128 -7.04 -9.24 4.10
N ASN A 129 -5.80 -9.51 3.77
CA ASN A 129 -4.69 -9.27 4.69
C ASN A 129 -3.41 -8.85 3.95
N ILE A 130 -2.50 -8.23 4.71
CA ILE A 130 -1.12 -7.96 4.34
C ILE A 130 -0.27 -8.83 5.26
N GLY A 131 0.42 -9.82 4.71
CA GLY A 131 1.22 -10.76 5.46
C GLY A 131 2.73 -10.48 5.36
N PHE A 132 3.52 -11.51 5.65
CA PHE A 132 4.96 -11.47 5.59
C PHE A 132 5.47 -11.05 4.21
N ARG A 133 6.32 -10.01 4.18
CA ARG A 133 6.88 -9.40 2.95
C ARG A 133 5.86 -8.80 1.97
N ASN A 134 4.67 -8.50 2.43
CA ASN A 134 3.64 -7.90 1.60
C ASN A 134 3.51 -6.37 1.77
N LEU A 135 4.23 -5.78 2.73
CA LEU A 135 4.39 -4.33 2.86
C LEU A 135 5.87 -3.98 2.79
N GLY A 136 6.25 -3.15 1.82
CA GLY A 136 7.65 -2.86 1.58
C GLY A 136 7.93 -1.46 1.05
N TYR A 137 9.19 -1.07 1.18
CA TYR A 137 9.79 0.07 0.51
C TYR A 137 10.78 -0.45 -0.53
N MET A 138 10.66 0.02 -1.75
CA MET A 138 11.48 -0.44 -2.85
C MET A 138 12.20 0.74 -3.52
N GLN A 139 13.48 0.56 -3.76
CA GLN A 139 14.29 1.45 -4.55
C GLN A 139 14.54 0.81 -5.92
N TYR A 140 14.20 1.51 -6.98
CA TYR A 140 14.41 1.03 -8.35
C TYR A 140 15.45 1.88 -9.07
N ASP A 141 16.43 1.25 -9.70
CA ASP A 141 17.49 1.94 -10.43
C ASP A 141 16.93 2.65 -11.67
N ARG A 142 17.06 3.98 -11.69
CA ARG A 142 16.56 4.84 -12.77
C ARG A 142 17.38 4.74 -14.05
N ALA A 143 18.66 4.38 -13.98
CA ALA A 143 19.52 4.30 -15.16
C ALA A 143 18.93 3.41 -16.27
N THR A 144 17.97 2.59 -15.89
CA THR A 144 17.32 1.62 -16.78
C THR A 144 15.93 2.04 -17.27
N LEU A 145 15.38 3.13 -16.72
CA LEU A 145 14.03 3.61 -17.06
C LEU A 145 14.03 4.59 -18.22
N THR A 146 15.16 5.17 -18.55
CA THR A 146 15.29 6.14 -19.63
C THR A 146 16.22 5.62 -20.72
N LYS A 147 15.75 5.58 -21.96
CA LYS A 147 16.61 5.32 -23.13
C LYS A 147 17.68 6.41 -23.30
N PHE A 148 17.49 7.55 -22.67
CA PHE A 148 18.38 8.69 -22.68
C PHE A 148 18.60 9.14 -21.24
N PRO A 149 19.73 8.80 -20.61
CA PRO A 149 20.07 9.34 -19.32
C PRO A 149 20.22 10.85 -19.46
N GLU A 150 19.26 11.60 -18.93
CA GLU A 150 19.40 13.05 -18.81
C GLU A 150 20.59 13.34 -17.89
N PRO A 151 21.51 14.23 -18.28
CA PRO A 151 22.64 14.58 -17.45
C PRO A 151 22.18 15.50 -16.30
N ASN A 152 21.15 15.10 -15.56
CA ASN A 152 20.65 15.86 -14.44
C ASN A 152 21.30 15.33 -13.16
N TYR A 153 22.36 15.99 -12.76
CA TYR A 153 23.14 15.69 -11.54
C TYR A 153 22.30 15.73 -10.26
N MET A 154 21.09 16.28 -10.30
CA MET A 154 20.16 16.38 -9.19
C MET A 154 19.16 15.23 -9.10
N ALA A 155 19.06 14.40 -10.13
CA ALA A 155 18.15 13.25 -10.08
C ALA A 155 18.77 12.12 -9.27
N ALA A 156 18.11 11.72 -8.18
CA ALA A 156 18.52 10.55 -7.42
C ALA A 156 18.62 9.33 -8.34
N GLN A 157 19.69 8.55 -8.21
CA GLN A 157 19.91 7.33 -8.99
C GLN A 157 18.76 6.34 -8.83
N TYR A 158 18.18 6.28 -7.63
CA TYR A 158 17.11 5.38 -7.30
C TYR A 158 15.78 6.10 -7.18
N GLN A 159 14.74 5.46 -7.69
CA GLN A 159 13.39 5.91 -7.53
C GLN A 159 12.70 5.10 -6.42
N PRO A 160 12.16 5.77 -5.38
CA PRO A 160 11.46 5.10 -4.30
C PRO A 160 10.02 4.73 -4.68
N TYR A 161 9.57 3.59 -4.18
CA TYR A 161 8.19 3.12 -4.26
C TYR A 161 7.78 2.49 -2.94
N MET A 162 6.52 2.64 -2.58
CA MET A 162 5.87 1.78 -1.59
C MET A 162 5.22 0.59 -2.31
N VAL A 163 5.33 -0.57 -1.71
CA VAL A 163 4.75 -1.82 -2.20
C VAL A 163 3.79 -2.35 -1.16
N THR A 164 2.57 -2.60 -1.57
CA THR A 164 1.55 -3.25 -0.72
C THR A 164 0.91 -4.37 -1.52
N GLU A 165 0.95 -5.58 -0.98
CA GLU A 165 0.33 -6.75 -1.58
C GLU A 165 -0.81 -7.22 -0.68
N LEU A 166 -2.02 -7.21 -1.21
CA LEU A 166 -3.23 -7.69 -0.55
C LEU A 166 -3.54 -9.11 -0.98
N SER A 167 -3.90 -9.98 -0.04
CA SER A 167 -4.26 -11.35 -0.36
C SER A 167 -5.63 -11.42 -1.04
N LEU A 168 -5.76 -12.31 -2.00
CA LEU A 168 -7.02 -12.70 -2.61
C LEU A 168 -7.38 -14.12 -2.18
N ALA A 169 -8.66 -14.39 -1.94
CA ALA A 169 -9.16 -15.72 -1.69
C ALA A 169 -9.13 -16.58 -2.98
N PRO A 170 -9.07 -17.90 -2.89
CA PRO A 170 -9.20 -18.78 -4.05
C PRO A 170 -10.48 -18.48 -4.85
N GLY A 171 -10.34 -18.24 -6.15
CA GLY A 171 -11.47 -17.89 -7.04
C GLY A 171 -11.95 -16.44 -6.94
N GLU A 172 -11.35 -15.61 -6.12
CA GLU A 172 -11.66 -14.18 -6.03
C GLU A 172 -11.18 -13.44 -7.28
N CYS A 173 -12.07 -12.66 -7.88
CA CYS A 173 -11.81 -11.88 -9.06
C CYS A 173 -11.74 -10.38 -8.72
N VAL A 174 -10.88 -9.66 -9.45
CA VAL A 174 -10.68 -8.22 -9.35
C VAL A 174 -11.21 -7.53 -10.59
N TYR A 175 -11.95 -6.42 -10.41
CA TYR A 175 -12.57 -5.63 -11.47
C TYR A 175 -12.28 -4.14 -11.25
N GLY A 176 -12.38 -3.33 -12.30
CA GLY A 176 -12.23 -1.88 -12.24
C GLY A 176 -10.95 -1.37 -12.89
N LEU A 177 -10.29 -0.39 -12.26
CA LEU A 177 -9.06 0.29 -12.71
C LEU A 177 -9.25 1.20 -13.94
N GLY A 178 -10.47 1.71 -14.16
CA GLY A 178 -10.81 2.63 -15.24
C GLY A 178 -11.22 1.95 -16.54
N GLU A 179 -11.34 2.75 -17.59
CA GLU A 179 -11.75 2.27 -18.92
C GLU A 179 -10.53 1.73 -19.68
N ARG A 180 -10.54 0.43 -19.97
CA ARG A 180 -9.44 -0.26 -20.65
C ARG A 180 -9.95 -1.29 -21.62
N PHE A 181 -9.21 -1.47 -22.73
CA PHE A 181 -9.49 -2.47 -23.74
C PHE A 181 -8.85 -3.83 -23.45
N THR A 182 -8.37 -4.05 -22.22
CA THR A 182 -7.89 -5.35 -21.74
C THR A 182 -9.03 -6.16 -21.13
N ALA A 183 -8.75 -7.42 -20.77
CA ALA A 183 -9.75 -8.30 -20.18
C ALA A 183 -10.46 -7.65 -18.97
N PHE A 184 -11.74 -7.93 -18.81
CA PHE A 184 -12.60 -7.36 -17.75
C PHE A 184 -12.12 -7.79 -16.36
N VAL A 185 -11.81 -9.07 -16.16
CA VAL A 185 -11.19 -9.58 -14.95
C VAL A 185 -9.71 -9.19 -14.95
N LYS A 186 -9.26 -8.57 -13.87
CA LYS A 186 -7.91 -8.00 -13.77
C LYS A 186 -6.87 -8.95 -13.15
N ASN A 187 -7.27 -10.13 -12.68
CA ASN A 187 -6.35 -11.12 -12.16
C ASN A 187 -5.26 -11.46 -13.19
N GLY A 188 -4.01 -11.50 -12.76
CA GLY A 188 -2.86 -11.78 -13.63
C GLY A 188 -2.47 -10.65 -14.60
N GLN A 189 -3.14 -9.50 -14.54
CA GLN A 189 -2.79 -8.35 -15.36
C GLN A 189 -1.92 -7.34 -14.60
N VAL A 190 -1.05 -6.65 -15.32
CA VAL A 190 -0.37 -5.44 -14.85
C VAL A 190 -1.12 -4.24 -15.41
N VAL A 191 -1.55 -3.35 -14.54
CA VAL A 191 -2.32 -2.16 -14.89
C VAL A 191 -1.59 -0.93 -14.38
N ASP A 192 -1.01 -0.16 -15.29
CA ASP A 192 -0.40 1.12 -14.95
C ASP A 192 -1.47 2.21 -14.85
N ILE A 193 -1.53 2.89 -13.73
CA ILE A 193 -2.43 4.03 -13.51
C ILE A 193 -1.73 5.31 -13.97
N TRP A 194 -1.74 5.51 -15.26
CA TRP A 194 -1.14 6.65 -15.93
C TRP A 194 -1.97 7.02 -17.15
N ASN A 195 -2.43 8.27 -17.24
CA ASN A 195 -3.27 8.71 -18.34
C ASN A 195 -2.42 8.98 -19.58
N GLU A 196 -2.65 8.21 -20.62
CA GLU A 196 -2.04 8.34 -21.93
C GLU A 196 -3.09 8.05 -23.00
N ASP A 197 -2.96 8.72 -24.17
CA ASP A 197 -3.82 8.42 -25.33
C ASP A 197 -3.32 7.13 -25.99
N GLY A 198 -4.09 6.07 -25.85
CA GLY A 198 -3.70 4.72 -26.28
C GLY A 198 -4.52 4.16 -27.43
N GLY A 199 -5.48 4.90 -27.96
CA GLY A 199 -6.40 4.36 -28.95
C GLY A 199 -7.28 3.22 -28.40
N THR A 200 -7.90 2.43 -29.29
CA THR A 200 -8.95 1.46 -28.92
C THR A 200 -8.45 0.02 -28.73
N ALA A 201 -7.17 -0.26 -28.91
CA ALA A 201 -6.62 -1.63 -28.95
C ALA A 201 -5.41 -1.85 -28.05
N SER A 202 -5.10 -0.92 -27.12
CA SER A 202 -3.92 -1.04 -26.26
C SER A 202 -4.30 -1.14 -24.79
N GLN A 203 -3.30 -1.51 -23.98
CA GLN A 203 -3.40 -1.45 -22.51
C GLN A 203 -3.31 -0.02 -21.94
N ILE A 204 -2.92 0.95 -22.78
CA ILE A 204 -2.82 2.37 -22.45
C ILE A 204 -4.25 2.94 -22.39
N SER A 205 -4.50 3.86 -21.46
CA SER A 205 -5.81 4.46 -21.28
C SER A 205 -5.68 5.91 -20.86
N TYR A 206 -6.52 6.77 -21.40
CA TYR A 206 -6.65 8.15 -20.95
C TYR A 206 -7.64 8.34 -19.79
N LYS A 207 -8.29 7.26 -19.34
CA LYS A 207 -9.28 7.30 -18.26
C LYS A 207 -8.99 6.24 -17.21
N ASN A 208 -7.87 6.44 -16.50
CA ASN A 208 -7.46 5.58 -15.41
C ASN A 208 -8.16 6.01 -14.13
N ILE A 209 -8.71 5.04 -13.38
CA ILE A 209 -9.32 5.24 -12.08
C ILE A 209 -8.68 4.24 -11.12
N PRO A 210 -7.92 4.69 -10.12
CA PRO A 210 -7.22 3.81 -9.17
C PRO A 210 -8.20 3.20 -8.15
N PHE A 211 -9.23 2.56 -8.65
CA PHE A 211 -10.32 1.96 -7.88
C PHE A 211 -10.60 0.58 -8.41
N TYR A 212 -10.67 -0.40 -7.52
CA TYR A 212 -11.10 -1.74 -7.88
C TYR A 212 -12.07 -2.32 -6.84
N VAL A 213 -12.80 -3.32 -7.25
CA VAL A 213 -13.72 -4.11 -6.45
C VAL A 213 -13.41 -5.58 -6.64
N THR A 214 -13.60 -6.37 -5.59
CA THR A 214 -13.45 -7.83 -5.66
C THR A 214 -14.79 -8.55 -5.51
N THR A 215 -14.83 -9.83 -5.89
CA THR A 215 -16.02 -10.67 -5.73
C THR A 215 -16.41 -10.95 -4.27
N VAL A 216 -15.52 -10.70 -3.31
CA VAL A 216 -15.82 -10.79 -1.87
C VAL A 216 -16.57 -9.56 -1.35
N SER A 217 -16.88 -8.61 -2.24
CA SER A 217 -17.67 -7.41 -1.94
C SER A 217 -16.99 -6.37 -1.05
N TYR A 218 -15.68 -6.28 -1.10
CA TYR A 218 -15.00 -5.09 -0.62
C TYR A 218 -14.44 -4.27 -1.79
N THR A 219 -14.35 -2.98 -1.57
CA THR A 219 -13.80 -2.05 -2.56
C THR A 219 -12.52 -1.43 -2.03
N HIS A 220 -11.57 -1.24 -2.91
CA HIS A 220 -10.30 -0.60 -2.60
C HIS A 220 -10.07 0.57 -3.55
N LEU A 221 -9.80 1.73 -2.98
CA LEU A 221 -9.35 2.91 -3.71
C LEU A 221 -7.86 3.10 -3.43
N THR A 222 -7.03 2.91 -4.44
CA THR A 222 -5.61 3.24 -4.35
C THR A 222 -5.40 4.63 -4.95
N LEU A 223 -4.83 5.52 -4.17
CA LEU A 223 -4.33 6.77 -4.76
C LEU A 223 -3.01 6.44 -5.49
N PRO A 224 -2.82 6.93 -6.72
CA PRO A 224 -1.54 6.80 -7.39
C PRO A 224 -0.48 7.43 -6.50
N THR A 225 0.66 6.79 -6.36
CA THR A 225 1.81 7.38 -5.67
C THR A 225 2.19 8.64 -6.42
N ILE A 226 1.78 9.79 -5.89
CA ILE A 226 2.21 11.06 -6.44
C ILE A 226 3.68 11.19 -6.07
N ARG A 227 4.52 11.24 -7.09
CA ARG A 227 5.91 11.64 -6.90
C ARG A 227 5.95 13.08 -6.40
N LEU A 228 6.68 13.29 -5.37
CA LEU A 228 7.30 14.55 -5.05
C LEU A 228 8.78 14.48 -5.41
#